data_673db6e941ce2081773b77a883405f49
#
_entry.id   673db6e941ce2081773b77a883405f49
#
_cell.length_a   1.000
_cell.length_b   1.000
_cell.length_c   1.000
_cell.angle_alpha   90.00
_cell.angle_beta   90.00
_cell.angle_gamma   90.00
#
_symmetry.space_group_name_H-M   'P 1'
#
loop_
_entity.id
_entity.type
_entity.pdbx_description
1 polymer ?
#
loop_
_entity_poly.entity_id
_entity_poly.type
_entity_poly.pdbx_seq_one_letter_code
_entity_poly.pdbx_strand_id
1 'polypeptide(L)'
;METYTFEPQRVCSKRIDFALDEQARLHDVKFLGGCPGNLPAIAKLVEGKDAREVADILRGNPCGSRGTSCADQLSIAIDQALAARSA
;
A
#
# COMPACT_ATOMS: atom_id res chain seq x y z
N MET A 1 -8.37 2.86 15.15
CA MET A 1 -7.69 2.54 13.89
C MET A 1 -7.82 3.74 12.97
N GLU A 2 -6.74 4.17 12.34
CA GLU A 2 -6.75 5.32 11.44
C GLU A 2 -6.79 4.86 9.99
N THR A 3 -7.63 5.51 9.19
CA THR A 3 -7.81 5.16 7.78
C THR A 3 -7.08 6.18 6.90
N TYR A 4 -6.43 5.69 5.85
CA TYR A 4 -5.67 6.50 4.91
C TYR A 4 -6.09 6.21 3.48
N THR A 5 -6.03 7.24 2.63
CA THR A 5 -6.32 7.13 1.21
C THR A 5 -5.17 7.75 0.43
N PHE A 6 -4.73 7.08 -0.62
CA PHE A 6 -3.60 7.52 -1.44
C PHE A 6 -3.94 7.36 -2.92
N GLU A 7 -3.59 8.36 -3.72
CA GLU A 7 -3.75 8.30 -5.18
C GLU A 7 -2.41 7.92 -5.82
N PRO A 8 -2.27 6.66 -6.30
CA PRO A 8 -1.01 6.22 -6.87
C PRO A 8 -0.72 6.86 -8.24
N GLN A 9 0.56 6.94 -8.59
CA GLN A 9 1.02 7.54 -9.84
C GLN A 9 1.56 6.48 -10.78
N ARG A 10 1.27 6.63 -12.09
CA ARG A 10 1.82 5.80 -13.16
C ARG A 10 1.52 4.31 -13.04
N VAL A 11 0.39 3.97 -12.43
CA VAL A 11 -0.06 2.58 -12.28
C VAL A 11 -1.52 2.48 -12.65
N CYS A 12 -2.03 1.25 -12.78
CA CYS A 12 -3.41 1.03 -13.23
C CYS A 12 -4.45 1.22 -12.13
N SER A 13 -4.09 1.10 -10.86
CA SER A 13 -5.02 1.39 -9.79
C SER A 13 -5.21 2.90 -9.62
N LYS A 14 -6.41 3.32 -9.22
CA LYS A 14 -6.77 4.74 -9.09
C LYS A 14 -6.69 5.24 -7.67
N ARG A 15 -6.82 4.35 -6.70
CA ARG A 15 -6.81 4.71 -5.29
C ARG A 15 -6.38 3.51 -4.45
N ILE A 16 -5.65 3.79 -3.39
CA ILE A 16 -5.27 2.78 -2.41
C ILE A 16 -5.79 3.25 -1.06
N ASP A 17 -6.61 2.42 -0.41
CA ASP A 17 -7.13 2.67 0.93
C ASP A 17 -6.58 1.63 1.88
N PHE A 18 -6.25 2.03 3.09
CA PHE A 18 -5.83 1.12 4.15
C PHE A 18 -6.02 1.75 5.51
N ALA A 19 -5.95 0.93 6.55
CA ALA A 19 -6.00 1.40 7.92
C ALA A 19 -4.77 0.94 8.68
N LEU A 20 -4.36 1.71 9.69
CA LEU A 20 -3.29 1.33 10.61
C LEU A 20 -3.85 1.28 12.02
N ASP A 21 -3.52 0.21 12.76
CA ASP A 21 -3.87 0.10 14.17
C ASP A 21 -2.81 0.77 15.05
N GLU A 22 -2.95 0.66 16.37
CA GLU A 22 -2.04 1.30 17.32
C GLU A 22 -0.61 0.79 17.23
N GLN A 23 -0.42 -0.44 16.76
CA GLN A 23 0.90 -1.03 16.57
C GLN A 23 1.46 -0.80 15.16
N ALA A 24 0.80 0.04 14.36
CA ALA A 24 1.18 0.31 12.96
C ALA A 24 1.14 -0.94 12.08
N ARG A 25 0.11 -1.77 12.28
CA ARG A 25 -0.16 -2.93 11.42
C ARG A 25 -1.23 -2.57 10.41
N LEU A 26 -1.08 -3.13 9.20
CA LEU A 26 -2.00 -2.86 8.10
C LEU A 26 -3.32 -3.61 8.23
N HIS A 27 -4.42 -2.94 7.90
CA HIS A 27 -5.74 -3.54 7.85
C HIS A 27 -6.52 -3.00 6.66
N ASP A 28 -7.36 -3.84 6.08
CA ASP A 28 -8.33 -3.47 5.05
C ASP A 28 -7.70 -2.76 3.85
N VAL A 29 -6.56 -3.24 3.38
CA VAL A 29 -5.93 -2.69 2.18
C VAL A 29 -6.83 -2.95 0.97
N LYS A 30 -7.15 -1.90 0.23
CA LYS A 30 -7.98 -1.98 -0.97
C LYS A 30 -7.38 -1.15 -2.09
N PHE A 31 -7.38 -1.73 -3.28
CA PHE A 31 -6.97 -1.03 -4.49
C PHE A 31 -8.20 -0.81 -5.36
N LEU A 32 -8.48 0.42 -5.71
CA LEU A 32 -9.57 0.74 -6.63
C LEU A 32 -9.03 0.67 -8.05
N GLY A 33 -9.55 -0.27 -8.85
CA GLY A 33 -9.05 -0.53 -10.20
C GLY A 33 -7.78 -1.37 -10.16
N GLY A 34 -7.12 -1.52 -11.31
CA GLY A 34 -5.88 -2.27 -11.44
C GLY A 34 -6.11 -3.76 -11.68
N CYS A 35 -5.15 -4.59 -11.30
CA CYS A 35 -5.16 -6.03 -11.58
C CYS A 35 -6.15 -6.75 -10.66
N PRO A 36 -7.27 -7.30 -11.18
CA PRO A 36 -8.32 -7.84 -10.32
C PRO A 36 -7.94 -9.12 -9.56
N GLY A 37 -6.90 -9.82 -10.00
CA GLY A 37 -6.43 -11.02 -9.32
C GLY A 37 -5.30 -10.75 -8.34
N ASN A 38 -4.30 -9.97 -8.77
CA ASN A 38 -3.09 -9.74 -8.00
C ASN A 38 -3.28 -8.77 -6.83
N LEU A 39 -4.06 -7.71 -7.01
CA LEU A 39 -4.23 -6.71 -5.95
C LEU A 39 -5.03 -7.23 -4.76
N PRO A 40 -6.14 -7.98 -4.93
CA PRO A 40 -6.79 -8.63 -3.80
C PRO A 40 -5.88 -9.63 -3.08
N ALA A 41 -5.01 -10.34 -3.82
CA ALA A 41 -4.05 -11.26 -3.20
C ALA A 41 -3.05 -10.52 -2.33
N ILE A 42 -2.51 -9.40 -2.80
CA ILE A 42 -1.61 -8.55 -2.02
C ILE A 42 -2.31 -8.07 -0.74
N ALA A 43 -3.56 -7.61 -0.87
CA ALA A 43 -4.33 -7.15 0.28
C ALA A 43 -4.47 -8.23 1.36
N LYS A 44 -4.70 -9.47 0.94
CA LYS A 44 -4.79 -10.60 1.89
C LYS A 44 -3.46 -10.91 2.53
N LEU A 45 -2.37 -10.86 1.76
CA LEU A 45 -1.03 -11.19 2.27
C LEU A 45 -0.53 -10.19 3.30
N VAL A 46 -0.90 -8.92 3.17
CA VAL A 46 -0.41 -7.87 4.05
C VAL A 46 -1.31 -7.60 5.25
N GLU A 47 -2.50 -8.20 5.30
CA GLU A 47 -3.43 -8.00 6.40
C GLU A 47 -2.81 -8.36 7.74
N GLY A 48 -2.83 -7.43 8.69
CA GLY A 48 -2.28 -7.64 10.02
C GLY A 48 -0.76 -7.60 10.11
N LYS A 49 -0.07 -7.30 9.01
CA LYS A 49 1.39 -7.23 8.99
C LYS A 49 1.89 -5.86 9.41
N ASP A 50 3.12 -5.80 9.91
CA ASP A 50 3.77 -4.54 10.26
C ASP A 50 3.92 -3.67 9.02
N ALA A 51 3.39 -2.45 9.07
CA ALA A 51 3.36 -1.57 7.89
C ALA A 51 4.76 -1.21 7.39
N ARG A 52 5.69 -0.93 8.30
CA ARG A 52 7.08 -0.59 7.93
C ARG A 52 7.74 -1.75 7.21
N GLU A 53 7.56 -2.96 7.71
CA GLU A 53 8.12 -4.17 7.09
C GLU A 53 7.55 -4.39 5.69
N VAL A 54 6.24 -4.22 5.53
CA VAL A 54 5.58 -4.34 4.23
C VAL A 54 6.13 -3.30 3.26
N ALA A 55 6.26 -2.05 3.68
CA ALA A 55 6.79 -0.99 2.85
C ALA A 55 8.22 -1.30 2.39
N ASP A 56 9.07 -1.80 3.28
CA ASP A 56 10.45 -2.13 2.96
C ASP A 56 10.53 -3.27 1.93
N ILE A 57 9.65 -4.26 2.04
CA ILE A 57 9.61 -5.38 1.10
C ILE A 57 9.14 -4.92 -0.29
N LEU A 58 8.13 -4.08 -0.36
CA LEU A 58 7.50 -3.70 -1.62
C LEU A 58 8.18 -2.52 -2.33
N ARG A 59 9.01 -1.77 -1.63
CA ARG A 59 9.63 -0.56 -2.18
C ARG A 59 10.49 -0.90 -3.40
N GLY A 60 10.25 -0.16 -4.50
CA GLY A 60 11.00 -0.34 -5.72
C GLY A 60 10.57 -1.51 -6.59
N ASN A 61 9.50 -2.22 -6.23
CA ASN A 61 9.00 -3.33 -7.03
C ASN A 61 8.38 -2.81 -8.35
N PRO A 62 9.00 -3.07 -9.51
CA PRO A 62 8.50 -2.51 -10.77
C PRO A 62 7.37 -3.33 -11.38
N CYS A 63 6.59 -2.68 -12.25
CA CYS A 63 5.61 -3.35 -13.11
C CYS A 63 6.01 -3.11 -14.57
N GLY A 64 6.64 -4.08 -15.17
CA GLY A 64 7.16 -3.95 -16.53
C GLY A 64 8.19 -2.83 -16.64
N SER A 65 8.03 -1.92 -17.61
CA SER A 65 8.95 -0.82 -17.86
C SER A 65 8.57 0.48 -17.13
N ARG A 66 7.55 0.44 -16.27
CA ARG A 66 7.05 1.66 -15.61
C ARG A 66 7.95 2.20 -14.50
N GLY A 67 8.87 1.39 -13.98
CA GLY A 67 9.72 1.79 -12.86
C GLY A 67 9.01 1.84 -11.52
N THR A 68 7.72 1.53 -11.49
CA THR A 68 6.91 1.47 -10.27
C THR A 68 5.79 0.46 -10.48
N SER A 69 5.04 0.14 -9.42
CA SER A 69 3.91 -0.78 -9.46
C SER A 69 2.90 -0.37 -8.41
N CYS A 70 1.72 -1.00 -8.43
CA CYS A 70 0.74 -0.77 -7.35
C CYS A 70 1.34 -1.16 -5.99
N ALA A 71 2.16 -2.20 -5.95
CA ALA A 71 2.85 -2.60 -4.71
C ALA A 71 3.85 -1.54 -4.26
N ASP A 72 4.67 -1.02 -5.18
CA ASP A 72 5.60 0.07 -4.87
C ASP A 72 4.85 1.32 -4.41
N GLN A 73 3.75 1.66 -5.06
CA GLN A 73 2.93 2.81 -4.68
C GLN A 73 2.32 2.61 -3.29
N LEU A 74 1.95 1.38 -2.92
CA LEU A 74 1.50 1.09 -1.56
C LEU A 74 2.61 1.39 -0.55
N SER A 75 3.87 1.05 -0.86
CA SER A 75 4.99 1.36 0.03
C SER A 75 5.13 2.87 0.25
N ILE A 76 4.96 3.66 -0.80
CA ILE A 76 5.00 5.13 -0.71
C ILE A 76 3.85 5.64 0.18
N ALA A 77 2.64 5.09 -0.01
CA ALA A 77 1.49 5.47 0.79
C ALA A 77 1.71 5.15 2.27
N ILE A 78 2.28 3.99 2.57
CA ILE A 78 2.60 3.59 3.94
C ILE A 78 3.61 4.56 4.56
N ASP A 79 4.67 4.89 3.82
CA ASP A 79 5.70 5.82 4.31
C ASP A 79 5.08 7.17 4.66
N GLN A 80 4.19 7.68 3.82
CA GLN A 80 3.51 8.96 4.08
C GLN A 80 2.61 8.87 5.32
N ALA A 81 1.87 7.77 5.48
CA ALA A 81 0.99 7.58 6.62
C ALA A 81 1.78 7.51 7.93
N LEU A 82 2.89 6.77 7.93
CA LEU A 82 3.75 6.65 9.11
C LEU A 82 4.40 7.99 9.47
N ALA A 83 4.80 8.76 8.48
CA ALA A 83 5.37 10.10 8.70
C ALA A 83 4.34 11.05 9.30
N ALA A 84 3.11 11.05 8.79
CA ALA A 84 2.03 11.88 9.31
C ALA A 84 1.69 11.50 10.76
N ARG A 85 1.76 10.22 11.08
CA ARG A 85 1.45 9.69 12.41
C ARG A 85 2.49 10.06 13.46
N SER A 86 3.75 10.21 13.01
CA SER A 86 4.87 10.54 13.89
C SER A 86 4.98 12.04 14.18
N ALA A 87 4.26 12.87 13.41
CA ALA A 87 4.32 14.33 13.51
C ALA A 87 3.59 14.87 14.76
#